data_c7c62abc4febacc3af3666ef88d2c40a
#
_entry.id   c7c62abc4febacc3af3666ef88d2c40a
#
_cell.length_a   1.000
_cell.length_b   1.000
_cell.length_c   1.000
_cell.angle_alpha   90.00
_cell.angle_beta   90.00
_cell.angle_gamma   90.00
#
_symmetry.space_group_name_H-M   'P 1'
#
loop_
_entity.id
_entity.type
_entity.pdbx_description
1 polymer ?
#
loop_
_entity_poly.entity_id
_entity_poly.type
_entity_poly.pdbx_seq_one_letter_code
_entity_poly.pdbx_strand_id
1 'polypeptide(L)'
;ALQWQDVESLLINHQINPFKPLMTRVEISKVDAMVEASKDSLNSEDSTSENESDKVNSPLAKDPISEEIEFPDFAKVDLRIAQIVKAEYVEGADKLLKIVLDLGLNAEGEQQIRTVFSGIKSAYEPERLNGMFTVLVANLKPRKMKFGVSEGMILAAGEGKDIYLLEPHKGAQAGSRIT
;
A
#
# COMPACT_ATOMS: atom_id res chain seq x y z
N ALA A 1 -46.09 4.87 -14.83
CA ALA A 1 -45.16 5.41 -13.82
C ALA A 1 -45.49 6.88 -13.65
N LEU A 2 -45.79 7.30 -12.42
CA LEU A 2 -46.03 8.68 -12.07
C LEU A 2 -44.74 9.49 -12.22
N GLN A 3 -44.86 10.67 -12.86
CA GLN A 3 -43.76 11.62 -13.01
C GLN A 3 -43.99 12.84 -12.08
N TRP A 4 -42.91 13.59 -11.81
CA TRP A 4 -42.97 14.78 -10.96
C TRP A 4 -44.01 15.85 -11.39
N GLN A 5 -44.39 15.83 -12.68
CA GLN A 5 -45.36 16.72 -13.30
C GLN A 5 -46.83 16.37 -12.90
N ASP A 6 -47.04 15.16 -12.36
CA ASP A 6 -48.37 14.68 -11.96
C ASP A 6 -48.77 15.11 -10.54
N VAL A 7 -47.89 15.87 -9.82
CA VAL A 7 -48.08 16.29 -8.42
C VAL A 7 -49.27 17.26 -8.25
N GLU A 8 -49.62 17.97 -9.31
CA GLU A 8 -50.75 18.95 -9.31
C GLU A 8 -52.11 18.33 -9.64
N SER A 9 -52.16 17.06 -10.04
CA SER A 9 -53.40 16.38 -10.38
C SER A 9 -53.94 15.60 -9.14
N LEU A 10 -55.14 15.98 -8.70
CA LEU A 10 -55.86 15.23 -7.66
C LEU A 10 -56.19 13.82 -8.15
N LEU A 11 -55.62 12.81 -7.51
CA LEU A 11 -55.93 11.41 -7.74
C LEU A 11 -57.31 11.07 -7.12
N ILE A 12 -58.39 11.42 -7.82
CA ILE A 12 -59.77 11.10 -7.41
C ILE A 12 -60.15 9.75 -8.02
N ASN A 13 -60.71 8.84 -7.20
CA ASN A 13 -61.14 7.48 -7.60
C ASN A 13 -60.03 6.54 -8.05
N HIS A 14 -58.82 6.66 -7.51
CA HIS A 14 -57.76 5.74 -7.78
C HIS A 14 -57.88 4.51 -6.89
N GLN A 15 -57.85 3.33 -7.49
CA GLN A 15 -57.86 2.08 -6.73
C GLN A 15 -56.45 1.85 -6.15
N ILE A 16 -56.33 1.94 -4.84
CA ILE A 16 -55.06 1.70 -4.15
C ILE A 16 -54.77 0.21 -4.14
N ASN A 17 -53.61 -0.17 -4.62
CA ASN A 17 -53.16 -1.55 -4.52
C ASN A 17 -53.05 -1.97 -3.06
N PRO A 18 -53.40 -3.21 -2.71
CA PRO A 18 -53.29 -3.71 -1.35
C PRO A 18 -51.83 -3.60 -0.88
N PHE A 19 -51.67 -3.09 0.32
CA PHE A 19 -50.36 -2.94 0.98
C PHE A 19 -49.63 -4.27 1.03
N LYS A 20 -48.46 -4.33 0.42
CA LYS A 20 -47.49 -5.43 0.60
C LYS A 20 -46.32 -4.92 1.41
N PRO A 21 -46.09 -5.44 2.62
CA PRO A 21 -44.89 -5.03 3.36
C PRO A 21 -43.63 -5.42 2.59
N LEU A 22 -42.73 -4.49 2.43
CA LEU A 22 -41.42 -4.70 1.77
C LEU A 22 -40.51 -5.55 2.66
N MET A 23 -40.73 -5.56 3.95
CA MET A 23 -39.98 -6.38 4.91
C MET A 23 -40.97 -6.99 5.93
N THR A 24 -40.82 -8.25 6.21
CA THR A 24 -41.46 -8.94 7.31
C THR A 24 -40.48 -9.06 8.47
N ARG A 25 -41.00 -8.98 9.72
CA ARG A 25 -40.18 -9.19 10.91
C ARG A 25 -39.61 -10.63 10.85
N VAL A 26 -38.28 -10.74 10.86
CA VAL A 26 -37.62 -12.03 10.88
C VAL A 26 -37.76 -12.65 12.26
N GLU A 27 -38.29 -13.88 12.33
CA GLU A 27 -38.39 -14.63 13.57
C GLU A 27 -36.99 -15.10 14.01
N ILE A 28 -36.71 -14.94 15.30
CA ILE A 28 -35.39 -15.30 15.87
C ILE A 28 -35.04 -16.77 15.59
N SER A 29 -36.04 -17.66 15.66
CA SER A 29 -35.87 -19.08 15.34
C SER A 29 -35.38 -19.37 13.90
N LYS A 30 -35.73 -18.49 12.95
CA LYS A 30 -35.25 -18.59 11.56
C LYS A 30 -33.82 -18.06 11.43
N VAL A 31 -33.46 -17.07 12.24
CA VAL A 31 -32.07 -16.58 12.30
C VAL A 31 -31.17 -17.66 12.90
N ASP A 32 -31.60 -18.29 14.00
CA ASP A 32 -30.84 -19.38 14.63
C ASP A 32 -30.66 -20.57 13.69
N ALA A 33 -31.71 -20.94 12.95
CA ALA A 33 -31.62 -22.00 11.94
C ALA A 33 -30.69 -21.65 10.77
N MET A 34 -30.66 -20.39 10.34
CA MET A 34 -29.73 -19.92 9.31
C MET A 34 -28.28 -19.90 9.82
N VAL A 35 -28.06 -19.51 11.06
CA VAL A 35 -26.74 -19.54 11.70
C VAL A 35 -26.23 -20.99 11.84
N GLU A 36 -27.12 -21.92 12.25
CA GLU A 36 -26.77 -23.33 12.37
C GLU A 36 -26.46 -23.97 11.00
N ALA A 37 -27.31 -23.72 10.00
CA ALA A 37 -27.06 -24.16 8.62
C ALA A 37 -25.79 -23.55 7.99
N SER A 38 -25.45 -22.33 8.39
CA SER A 38 -24.23 -21.64 7.99
C SER A 38 -22.97 -22.27 8.63
N LYS A 39 -23.08 -22.76 9.87
CA LYS A 39 -22.01 -23.50 10.53
C LYS A 39 -21.75 -24.85 9.86
N ASP A 40 -22.79 -25.57 9.44
CA ASP A 40 -22.66 -26.83 8.72
C ASP A 40 -22.07 -26.63 7.31
N SER A 41 -22.37 -25.51 6.64
CA SER A 41 -21.77 -25.20 5.34
C SER A 41 -20.34 -24.64 5.45
N LEU A 42 -19.92 -24.15 6.62
CA LEU A 42 -18.52 -23.82 6.91
C LEU A 42 -17.69 -25.06 7.25
N ASN A 43 -18.37 -26.20 7.58
CA ASN A 43 -17.72 -27.49 7.83
C ASN A 43 -17.77 -28.43 6.62
N SER A 44 -18.47 -28.09 5.54
CA SER A 44 -18.48 -28.85 4.30
C SER A 44 -18.09 -27.95 3.13
N GLU A 45 -16.85 -28.14 2.68
CA GLU A 45 -16.35 -27.77 1.35
C GLU A 45 -16.36 -26.27 1.00
N ASP A 46 -15.63 -25.45 1.69
CA ASP A 46 -14.62 -24.62 1.06
C ASP A 46 -13.31 -24.77 1.84
N SER A 47 -12.79 -25.96 1.83
CA SER A 47 -11.37 -26.20 1.86
C SER A 47 -10.81 -25.65 0.55
N THR A 48 -10.72 -24.32 0.42
CA THR A 48 -9.47 -23.81 -0.08
C THR A 48 -8.44 -24.46 0.85
N SER A 49 -7.85 -25.52 0.37
CA SER A 49 -6.62 -26.06 0.88
C SER A 49 -5.60 -24.91 0.79
N GLU A 50 -5.62 -24.01 1.77
CA GLU A 50 -4.41 -23.35 2.16
C GLU A 50 -3.50 -24.49 2.59
N ASN A 51 -2.75 -24.98 1.61
CA ASN A 51 -1.75 -26.00 1.82
C ASN A 51 -0.95 -25.57 3.05
N GLU A 52 -0.74 -26.45 4.01
CA GLU A 52 0.18 -26.20 5.12
C GLU A 52 1.57 -25.79 4.59
N SER A 53 1.89 -26.18 3.33
CA SER A 53 3.04 -25.69 2.57
C SER A 53 3.02 -24.19 2.30
N ASP A 54 1.85 -23.58 2.09
CA ASP A 54 1.75 -22.12 1.85
C ASP A 54 1.90 -21.32 3.15
N LYS A 55 1.47 -21.88 4.28
CA LYS A 55 1.72 -21.28 5.61
C LYS A 55 3.20 -21.27 5.98
N VAL A 56 3.94 -22.33 5.61
CA VAL A 56 5.39 -22.43 5.86
C VAL A 56 6.20 -21.54 4.90
N ASN A 57 5.66 -21.20 3.74
CA ASN A 57 6.32 -20.36 2.72
C ASN A 57 5.90 -18.89 2.71
N SER A 58 5.06 -18.46 3.64
CA SER A 58 4.70 -17.03 3.72
C SER A 58 5.92 -16.17 4.02
N PRO A 59 5.97 -14.91 3.52
CA PRO A 59 7.05 -13.98 3.83
C PRO A 59 7.25 -13.81 5.34
N LEU A 60 6.16 -13.74 6.10
CA LEU A 60 6.20 -13.61 7.56
C LEU A 60 6.76 -14.85 8.27
N ALA A 61 6.60 -16.04 7.69
CA ALA A 61 7.18 -17.27 8.26
C ALA A 61 8.70 -17.35 8.02
N LYS A 62 9.19 -16.74 6.92
CA LYS A 62 10.63 -16.67 6.60
C LYS A 62 11.35 -15.60 7.37
N ASP A 63 10.69 -14.46 7.59
CA ASP A 63 11.21 -13.30 8.32
C ASP A 63 10.15 -12.84 9.33
N PRO A 64 10.17 -13.39 10.55
CA PRO A 64 9.18 -13.08 11.57
C PRO A 64 9.33 -11.63 12.07
N ILE A 65 8.25 -11.09 12.63
CA ILE A 65 8.24 -9.76 13.23
C ILE A 65 9.33 -9.69 14.30
N SER A 66 10.16 -8.66 14.21
CA SER A 66 11.23 -8.38 15.19
C SER A 66 10.66 -8.01 16.55
N GLU A 67 11.53 -7.88 17.55
CA GLU A 67 11.16 -7.44 18.89
C GLU A 67 10.44 -6.10 18.90
N GLU A 68 9.56 -5.92 19.87
CA GLU A 68 8.82 -4.67 20.06
C GLU A 68 9.76 -3.51 20.33
N ILE A 69 9.44 -2.36 19.74
CA ILE A 69 10.16 -1.10 19.98
C ILE A 69 9.18 -0.07 20.54
N GLU A 70 9.69 0.88 21.31
CA GLU A 70 8.89 2.02 21.76
C GLU A 70 8.76 3.10 20.67
N PHE A 71 7.68 3.88 20.73
CA PHE A 71 7.45 4.98 19.80
C PHE A 71 8.65 5.95 19.69
N PRO A 72 9.36 6.34 20.78
CA PRO A 72 10.55 7.17 20.69
C PRO A 72 11.68 6.58 19.84
N ASP A 73 11.77 5.26 19.72
CA ASP A 73 12.78 4.62 18.88
C ASP A 73 12.42 4.73 17.41
N PHE A 74 11.16 4.51 17.07
CA PHE A 74 10.68 4.77 15.71
C PHE A 74 10.79 6.24 15.30
N ALA A 75 10.48 7.17 16.23
CA ALA A 75 10.53 8.61 15.97
C ALA A 75 11.93 9.14 15.63
N LYS A 76 13.00 8.37 15.96
CA LYS A 76 14.38 8.68 15.56
C LYS A 76 14.61 8.52 14.06
N VAL A 77 13.80 7.72 13.38
CA VAL A 77 13.91 7.50 11.93
C VAL A 77 13.15 8.61 11.20
N ASP A 78 13.84 9.32 10.31
CA ASP A 78 13.20 10.33 9.46
C ASP A 78 12.90 9.73 8.08
N LEU A 79 11.63 9.33 7.88
CA LEU A 79 11.13 8.82 6.61
C LEU A 79 10.52 9.96 5.82
N ARG A 80 10.97 10.11 4.57
CA ARG A 80 10.50 11.16 3.65
C ARG A 80 10.07 10.57 2.33
N ILE A 81 9.06 11.20 1.73
CA ILE A 81 8.73 10.96 0.32
C ILE A 81 9.76 11.70 -0.53
N ALA A 82 10.33 11.01 -1.50
CA ALA A 82 11.28 11.57 -2.44
C ALA A 82 10.90 11.21 -3.87
N GLN A 83 11.11 12.14 -4.80
CA GLN A 83 10.94 11.87 -6.23
C GLN A 83 12.25 11.39 -6.82
N ILE A 84 12.20 10.32 -7.60
CA ILE A 84 13.35 9.84 -8.38
C ILE A 84 13.51 10.74 -9.59
N VAL A 85 14.52 11.60 -9.56
CA VAL A 85 14.83 12.51 -10.67
C VAL A 85 15.60 11.77 -11.76
N LYS A 86 16.53 10.90 -11.34
CA LYS A 86 17.38 10.16 -12.25
C LYS A 86 17.79 8.83 -11.64
N ALA A 87 17.76 7.79 -12.45
CA ALA A 87 18.34 6.51 -12.11
C ALA A 87 19.33 6.10 -13.22
N GLU A 88 20.45 5.50 -12.83
CA GLU A 88 21.55 5.12 -13.75
C GLU A 88 22.15 3.76 -13.36
N TYR A 89 22.61 3.02 -14.34
CA TYR A 89 23.46 1.87 -14.09
C TYR A 89 24.79 2.30 -13.51
N VAL A 90 25.32 1.50 -12.59
CA VAL A 90 26.66 1.72 -12.02
C VAL A 90 27.64 0.80 -12.74
N GLU A 91 28.63 1.39 -13.41
CA GLU A 91 29.66 0.63 -14.10
C GLU A 91 30.46 -0.22 -13.11
N GLY A 92 30.61 -1.50 -13.41
CA GLY A 92 31.30 -2.45 -12.53
C GLY A 92 30.49 -2.88 -11.30
N ALA A 93 29.17 -2.61 -11.26
CA ALA A 93 28.27 -3.13 -10.24
C ALA A 93 27.17 -3.99 -10.87
N ASP A 94 27.07 -5.24 -10.40
CA ASP A 94 26.11 -6.21 -10.95
C ASP A 94 24.68 -6.00 -10.43
N LYS A 95 24.54 -5.47 -9.21
CA LYS A 95 23.26 -5.39 -8.50
C LYS A 95 22.77 -3.97 -8.23
N LEU A 96 23.66 -2.95 -8.38
CA LEU A 96 23.38 -1.60 -7.94
C LEU A 96 22.86 -0.70 -9.06
N LEU A 97 21.87 0.13 -8.71
CA LEU A 97 21.53 1.35 -9.42
C LEU A 97 21.94 2.56 -8.58
N LYS A 98 22.42 3.61 -9.25
CA LYS A 98 22.60 4.94 -8.67
C LYS A 98 21.31 5.72 -8.91
N ILE A 99 20.74 6.24 -7.85
CA ILE A 99 19.45 6.93 -7.87
C ILE A 99 19.65 8.33 -7.28
N VAL A 100 19.21 9.33 -8.02
CA VAL A 100 19.18 10.72 -7.58
C VAL A 100 17.75 11.04 -7.17
N LEU A 101 17.59 11.48 -5.94
CA LEU A 101 16.32 11.74 -5.28
C LEU A 101 16.16 13.22 -4.99
N ASP A 102 15.00 13.76 -5.28
CA ASP A 102 14.58 15.11 -4.91
C ASP A 102 13.61 15.05 -3.72
N LEU A 103 13.93 15.75 -2.65
CA LEU A 103 13.10 15.92 -1.47
C LEU A 103 12.33 17.25 -1.46
N GLY A 104 12.42 18.04 -2.50
CA GLY A 104 11.84 19.38 -2.56
C GLY A 104 12.72 20.45 -1.92
N LEU A 105 12.11 21.59 -1.62
CA LEU A 105 12.81 22.75 -1.07
C LEU A 105 12.89 22.69 0.46
N ASN A 106 14.03 23.07 1.02
CA ASN A 106 14.19 23.29 2.46
C ASN A 106 13.60 24.65 2.89
N ALA A 107 13.75 24.99 4.17
CA ALA A 107 13.24 26.23 4.72
C ALA A 107 13.91 27.49 4.12
N GLU A 108 15.14 27.36 3.61
CA GLU A 108 15.92 28.36 2.96
C GLU A 108 15.59 28.51 1.46
N GLY A 109 14.70 27.66 0.92
CA GLY A 109 14.32 27.64 -0.49
C GLY A 109 15.32 26.89 -1.39
N GLU A 110 16.24 26.14 -0.81
CA GLU A 110 17.22 25.34 -1.55
C GLU A 110 16.70 23.93 -1.81
N GLN A 111 16.90 23.46 -3.04
CA GLN A 111 16.49 22.11 -3.43
C GLN A 111 17.34 21.04 -2.77
N GLN A 112 16.71 20.11 -2.10
CA GLN A 112 17.36 19.03 -1.37
C GLN A 112 17.46 17.78 -2.23
N ILE A 113 18.63 17.54 -2.78
CA ILE A 113 18.95 16.37 -3.60
C ILE A 113 19.76 15.37 -2.78
N ARG A 114 19.46 14.09 -2.92
CA ARG A 114 20.21 12.97 -2.31
C ARG A 114 20.59 11.95 -3.38
N THR A 115 21.79 11.44 -3.28
CA THR A 115 22.24 10.30 -4.10
C THR A 115 22.25 9.04 -3.26
N VAL A 116 21.60 7.97 -3.73
CA VAL A 116 21.59 6.68 -3.07
C VAL A 116 22.00 5.58 -4.03
N PHE A 117 22.60 4.52 -3.51
CA PHE A 117 22.91 3.31 -4.25
C PHE A 117 22.03 2.17 -3.71
N SER A 118 21.23 1.57 -4.58
CA SER A 118 20.27 0.53 -4.19
C SER A 118 20.45 -0.73 -5.03
N GLY A 119 20.30 -1.89 -4.39
CA GLY A 119 20.46 -3.21 -4.99
C GLY A 119 19.27 -3.70 -5.80
N ILE A 120 18.62 -2.83 -6.56
CA ILE A 120 17.35 -3.12 -7.26
C ILE A 120 17.51 -3.34 -8.78
N LYS A 121 18.74 -3.39 -9.29
CA LYS A 121 19.03 -3.54 -10.73
C LYS A 121 18.38 -4.80 -11.34
N SER A 122 18.16 -5.84 -10.55
CA SER A 122 17.54 -7.08 -11.02
C SER A 122 16.04 -6.97 -11.26
N ALA A 123 15.39 -6.00 -10.61
CA ALA A 123 13.92 -5.81 -10.64
C ALA A 123 13.49 -4.58 -11.44
N TYR A 124 14.37 -3.58 -11.58
CA TYR A 124 14.03 -2.30 -12.20
C TYR A 124 15.03 -1.86 -13.24
N GLU A 125 14.52 -1.38 -14.36
CA GLU A 125 15.26 -0.62 -15.37
C GLU A 125 15.28 0.86 -14.95
N PRO A 126 16.45 1.56 -15.05
CA PRO A 126 16.56 2.96 -14.63
C PRO A 126 15.54 3.89 -15.25
N GLU A 127 15.20 3.69 -16.51
CA GLU A 127 14.29 4.53 -17.29
C GLU A 127 12.87 4.53 -16.68
N ARG A 128 12.46 3.39 -16.11
CA ARG A 128 11.14 3.22 -15.48
C ARG A 128 11.02 3.92 -14.14
N LEU A 129 12.14 4.13 -13.47
CA LEU A 129 12.19 4.76 -12.17
C LEU A 129 12.06 6.29 -12.22
N ASN A 130 12.43 6.89 -13.35
CA ASN A 130 12.44 8.34 -13.48
C ASN A 130 11.02 8.93 -13.34
N GLY A 131 10.88 9.90 -12.44
CA GLY A 131 9.62 10.56 -12.12
C GLY A 131 8.77 9.83 -11.06
N MET A 132 9.11 8.60 -10.68
CA MET A 132 8.42 7.87 -9.61
C MET A 132 8.71 8.48 -8.24
N PHE A 133 7.75 8.34 -7.32
CA PHE A 133 7.93 8.66 -5.92
C PHE A 133 8.27 7.40 -5.13
N THR A 134 9.11 7.55 -4.12
CA THR A 134 9.48 6.47 -3.21
C THR A 134 9.68 6.98 -1.79
N VAL A 135 9.85 6.05 -0.86
CA VAL A 135 10.13 6.37 0.54
C VAL A 135 11.64 6.28 0.79
N LEU A 136 12.19 7.33 1.37
CA LEU A 136 13.60 7.46 1.73
C LEU A 136 13.78 7.56 3.24
N VAL A 137 14.70 6.79 3.80
CA VAL A 137 15.26 7.06 5.14
C VAL A 137 16.29 8.17 4.98
N ALA A 138 15.89 9.39 5.38
CA ALA A 138 16.63 10.62 5.06
C ALA A 138 17.75 10.95 6.04
N ASN A 139 17.67 10.46 7.28
CA ASN A 139 18.62 10.76 8.35
C ASN A 139 19.68 9.69 8.59
N LEU A 140 19.85 8.74 7.65
CA LEU A 140 20.95 7.80 7.74
C LEU A 140 22.29 8.50 7.50
N LYS A 141 23.29 8.10 8.28
CA LYS A 141 24.67 8.57 8.09
C LYS A 141 25.14 8.20 6.68
N PRO A 142 25.70 9.15 5.90
CA PRO A 142 26.24 8.88 4.58
C PRO A 142 27.27 7.74 4.61
N ARG A 143 27.11 6.80 3.70
CA ARG A 143 27.98 5.63 3.57
C ARG A 143 28.87 5.74 2.33
N LYS A 144 30.18 5.71 2.53
CA LYS A 144 31.13 5.59 1.42
C LYS A 144 31.10 4.20 0.85
N MET A 145 30.92 4.10 -0.45
CA MET A 145 30.92 2.85 -1.24
C MET A 145 31.98 2.95 -2.34
N LYS A 146 32.31 1.82 -2.98
CA LYS A 146 33.26 1.79 -4.10
C LYS A 146 32.91 2.77 -5.22
N PHE A 147 31.62 3.03 -5.42
CA PHE A 147 31.08 3.79 -6.55
C PHE A 147 30.63 5.22 -6.19
N GLY A 148 30.77 5.60 -4.93
CA GLY A 148 30.35 6.94 -4.45
C GLY A 148 29.86 6.94 -3.02
N VAL A 149 29.17 8.00 -2.63
CA VAL A 149 28.56 8.14 -1.31
C VAL A 149 27.06 7.94 -1.43
N SER A 150 26.49 7.03 -0.62
CA SER A 150 25.06 6.87 -0.46
C SER A 150 24.58 7.69 0.73
N GLU A 151 23.64 8.62 0.49
CA GLU A 151 23.17 9.63 1.46
C GLU A 151 21.79 9.29 2.05
N GLY A 152 21.45 8.03 2.05
CA GLY A 152 20.18 7.51 2.56
C GLY A 152 19.92 6.09 2.05
N MET A 153 18.70 5.62 2.26
CA MET A 153 18.23 4.31 1.84
C MET A 153 16.77 4.39 1.39
N ILE A 154 16.48 3.93 0.17
CA ILE A 154 15.09 3.77 -0.27
C ILE A 154 14.51 2.48 0.30
N LEU A 155 13.22 2.49 0.60
CA LEU A 155 12.53 1.34 1.15
C LEU A 155 11.93 0.48 0.04
N ALA A 156 12.15 -0.82 0.16
CA ALA A 156 11.60 -1.81 -0.75
C ALA A 156 11.26 -3.08 0.05
N ALA A 157 10.27 -3.81 -0.40
CA ALA A 157 9.92 -5.13 0.11
C ALA A 157 10.40 -6.21 -0.87
N GLY A 158 10.73 -7.41 -0.35
CA GLY A 158 11.12 -8.56 -1.15
C GLY A 158 12.62 -8.69 -1.39
N GLU A 159 13.01 -9.70 -2.16
CA GLU A 159 14.40 -10.05 -2.42
C GLU A 159 14.63 -10.48 -3.88
N GLY A 160 15.85 -10.36 -4.32
CA GLY A 160 16.30 -10.86 -5.64
C GLY A 160 15.63 -10.15 -6.81
N LYS A 161 14.76 -10.84 -7.54
CA LYS A 161 13.99 -10.30 -8.67
C LYS A 161 12.60 -9.78 -8.21
N ASP A 162 12.15 -10.24 -7.07
CA ASP A 162 10.84 -9.90 -6.49
C ASP A 162 11.01 -8.75 -5.48
N ILE A 163 11.59 -7.65 -5.94
CA ILE A 163 11.77 -6.43 -5.15
C ILE A 163 10.71 -5.41 -5.57
N TYR A 164 10.00 -4.86 -4.59
CA TYR A 164 8.92 -3.90 -4.77
C TYR A 164 9.26 -2.62 -4.00
N LEU A 165 9.46 -1.53 -4.71
CA LEU A 165 9.65 -0.21 -4.10
C LEU A 165 8.36 0.23 -3.40
N LEU A 166 8.50 0.85 -2.23
CA LEU A 166 7.37 1.48 -1.58
C LEU A 166 7.06 2.79 -2.29
N GLU A 167 5.87 2.86 -2.88
CA GLU A 167 5.37 4.04 -3.58
C GLU A 167 4.24 4.69 -2.78
N PRO A 168 4.25 6.02 -2.58
CA PRO A 168 3.16 6.70 -1.91
C PRO A 168 1.93 6.78 -2.80
N HIS A 169 0.74 6.92 -2.18
CA HIS A 169 -0.49 7.15 -2.92
C HIS A 169 -0.44 8.47 -3.70
N LYS A 170 -1.24 8.55 -4.79
CA LYS A 170 -1.34 9.75 -5.64
C LYS A 170 -1.67 10.99 -4.82
N GLY A 171 -0.97 12.10 -5.12
CA GLY A 171 -1.12 13.39 -4.44
C GLY A 171 -0.09 13.63 -3.34
N ALA A 172 0.73 12.65 -3.00
CA ALA A 172 1.86 12.86 -2.11
C ALA A 172 2.92 13.77 -2.75
N GLN A 173 3.58 14.57 -1.92
CA GLN A 173 4.58 15.55 -2.37
C GLN A 173 5.97 15.16 -1.84
N ALA A 174 7.00 15.46 -2.64
CA ALA A 174 8.39 15.32 -2.20
C ALA A 174 8.63 16.11 -0.91
N GLY A 175 9.44 15.54 0.00
CA GLY A 175 9.74 16.13 1.30
C GLY A 175 8.72 15.82 2.40
N SER A 176 7.51 15.34 2.08
CA SER A 176 6.52 14.98 3.09
C SER A 176 7.08 13.93 4.05
N ARG A 177 6.96 14.19 5.37
CA ARG A 177 7.37 13.25 6.40
C ARG A 177 6.32 12.16 6.57
N ILE A 178 6.79 10.93 6.74
CA ILE A 178 5.96 9.78 7.11
C ILE A 178 6.01 9.65 8.64
N THR A 179 4.85 9.57 9.24
CA THR A 179 4.65 9.51 10.70
C THR A 179 3.79 8.31 11.07
#